data_116603535a0369b0ab1ed89e0c0cc8e3
#
_entry.id   116603535a0369b0ab1ed89e0c0cc8e3
#
_cell.length_a   1.000
_cell.length_b   1.000
_cell.length_c   1.000
_cell.angle_alpha   90.00
_cell.angle_beta   90.00
_cell.angle_gamma   90.00
#
_symmetry.space_group_name_H-M   'P 1'
#
loop_
_entity.id
_entity.type
_entity.pdbx_description
1 polymer ?
#
loop_
_entity_poly.entity_id
_entity_poly.type
_entity_poly.pdbx_seq_one_letter_code
_entity_poly.pdbx_strand_id
1 'polypeptide(L)'
;MRLRLLLVMLCLAASSAAFAEPYLAVQEGLKCAACHVNPSGGGMRNTFGQIWSQTAWPEKRIDTGDPWTGELSRYFAIGGNLRASGSYTHVPNQRSLTAFDVDDGRVYLDVRAIPNRLSLYFDERIAPGGSINREAYARVSFADQRYYVKAGQLYLPFGIRLQDDGAFTRQVTGINFATPDRGVEFGIETAQWTAQLAITNGTAGGPATPNGKQFSARVERVTPRWRAGASFNFDDSSKGTTATGIELGKRQMQNVFAGLRTGPVAWLVEGDYIIDNTLVPNRKQTVGLVEADWRLRPGQNLKLTAEYFDPDTDVSNDYQDRFSLVWEYTPFQFAQLRVGVRNYDGIPQNDLQNQRLVFVQVNGYF
;
A
#
# COMPACT_ATOMS: atom_id res chain seq x y z
N MET A 1 16.85 30.26 -27.75
CA MET A 1 15.46 30.18 -27.19
C MET A 1 14.91 28.75 -27.22
N ARG A 2 15.00 28.01 -28.33
CA ARG A 2 14.47 26.62 -28.45
C ARG A 2 15.14 25.60 -27.47
N LEU A 3 16.45 25.68 -27.25
CA LEU A 3 17.21 24.78 -26.37
C LEU A 3 16.82 25.00 -24.88
N ARG A 4 16.53 26.25 -24.46
CA ARG A 4 16.06 26.55 -23.10
C ARG A 4 14.64 26.08 -22.86
N LEU A 5 13.77 26.13 -23.87
CA LEU A 5 12.43 25.53 -23.80
C LEU A 5 12.47 24.01 -23.72
N LEU A 6 13.38 23.34 -24.44
CA LEU A 6 13.58 21.89 -24.36
C LEU A 6 14.11 21.47 -22.98
N LEU A 7 15.03 22.22 -22.40
CA LEU A 7 15.53 21.99 -21.04
C LEU A 7 14.42 22.22 -19.98
N VAL A 8 13.60 23.24 -20.14
CA VAL A 8 12.44 23.50 -19.25
C VAL A 8 11.38 22.40 -19.43
N MET A 9 11.09 21.94 -20.65
CA MET A 9 10.21 20.79 -20.88
C MET A 9 10.79 19.47 -20.32
N LEU A 10 12.11 19.26 -20.43
CA LEU A 10 12.78 18.10 -19.83
C LEU A 10 12.77 18.16 -18.29
N CYS A 11 12.89 19.36 -17.71
CA CYS A 11 12.77 19.56 -16.25
C CYS A 11 11.32 19.44 -15.74
N LEU A 12 10.32 19.78 -16.57
CA LEU A 12 8.89 19.58 -16.25
C LEU A 12 8.45 18.11 -16.39
N ALA A 13 9.20 17.28 -17.17
CA ALA A 13 8.96 15.84 -17.25
C ALA A 13 9.57 15.03 -16.10
N ALA A 14 10.31 15.67 -15.19
CA ALA A 14 10.99 15.03 -14.06
C ALA A 14 10.22 15.22 -12.73
N SER A 15 8.91 15.35 -12.76
CA SER A 15 8.11 15.37 -11.52
C SER A 15 7.76 13.95 -11.10
N SER A 16 8.19 13.61 -9.96
CA SER A 16 8.39 12.24 -9.49
C SER A 16 7.76 11.98 -8.11
N ALA A 17 7.18 10.81 -7.89
CA ALA A 17 6.37 10.41 -6.76
C ALA A 17 7.09 9.62 -5.66
N ALA A 18 6.71 9.75 -4.39
CA ALA A 18 7.14 8.87 -3.31
C ALA A 18 6.00 8.04 -2.75
N PHE A 19 6.31 6.77 -2.54
CA PHE A 19 5.56 5.90 -1.67
C PHE A 19 6.27 5.78 -0.32
N ALA A 20 5.51 5.71 0.77
CA ALA A 20 6.07 5.30 2.03
C ALA A 20 6.07 3.78 2.06
N GLU A 21 7.24 3.23 2.08
CA GLU A 21 7.45 1.83 2.38
C GLU A 21 7.27 1.61 3.89
N PRO A 22 6.53 0.58 4.34
CA PRO A 22 6.30 0.33 5.76
C PRO A 22 7.57 0.16 6.58
N TYR A 23 8.64 -0.38 5.98
CA TYR A 23 9.92 -0.53 6.66
C TYR A 23 10.54 0.79 7.14
N LEU A 24 10.28 1.90 6.43
CA LEU A 24 10.74 3.22 6.85
C LEU A 24 10.12 3.63 8.19
N ALA A 25 8.83 3.33 8.37
CA ALA A 25 8.15 3.57 9.64
C ALA A 25 8.72 2.71 10.77
N VAL A 26 9.16 1.47 10.48
CA VAL A 26 9.86 0.61 11.45
C VAL A 26 11.26 1.16 11.76
N GLN A 27 12.02 1.57 10.75
CA GLN A 27 13.37 2.13 10.93
C GLN A 27 13.36 3.40 11.75
N GLU A 28 12.36 4.26 11.58
CA GLU A 28 12.24 5.52 12.30
C GLU A 28 11.45 5.39 13.63
N GLY A 29 10.85 4.23 13.91
CA GLY A 29 10.01 4.02 15.10
C GLY A 29 8.75 4.88 15.10
N LEU A 30 8.18 5.15 13.91
CA LEU A 30 7.06 6.06 13.72
C LEU A 30 5.80 5.31 13.29
N LYS A 31 4.63 5.90 13.58
CA LYS A 31 3.35 5.45 13.02
C LYS A 31 3.19 5.97 11.59
N CYS A 32 2.35 5.31 10.80
CA CYS A 32 2.04 5.74 9.43
C CYS A 32 1.47 7.17 9.39
N ALA A 33 0.61 7.51 10.36
CA ALA A 33 0.05 8.85 10.52
C ALA A 33 1.08 9.96 10.77
N ALA A 34 2.31 9.64 11.20
CA ALA A 34 3.35 10.64 11.36
C ALA A 34 3.78 11.25 10.02
N CYS A 35 3.74 10.45 8.93
CA CYS A 35 4.17 10.88 7.60
C CYS A 35 3.03 11.02 6.58
N HIS A 36 1.87 10.44 6.84
CA HIS A 36 0.76 10.39 5.90
C HIS A 36 -0.49 11.10 6.42
N VAL A 37 -1.29 11.63 5.48
CA VAL A 37 -2.63 12.16 5.78
C VAL A 37 -3.56 11.01 6.19
N ASN A 38 -3.45 9.84 5.54
CA ASN A 38 -4.19 8.65 5.91
C ASN A 38 -3.48 7.91 7.07
N PRO A 39 -4.14 7.69 8.22
CA PRO A 39 -3.54 7.00 9.36
C PRO A 39 -3.06 5.57 9.10
N SER A 40 -3.66 4.86 8.13
CA SER A 40 -3.19 3.53 7.71
C SER A 40 -1.93 3.57 6.84
N GLY A 41 -1.46 4.77 6.47
CA GLY A 41 -0.36 4.96 5.53
C GLY A 41 -0.80 5.00 4.07
N GLY A 42 0.15 5.23 3.18
CA GLY A 42 -0.09 5.41 1.76
C GLY A 42 -0.74 6.75 1.41
N GLY A 43 -0.97 6.99 0.11
CA GLY A 43 -1.52 8.25 -0.37
C GLY A 43 -0.62 9.45 -0.08
N MET A 44 -1.23 10.61 0.11
CA MET A 44 -0.54 11.88 0.33
C MET A 44 0.30 11.88 1.60
N ARG A 45 1.51 12.42 1.51
CA ARG A 45 2.31 12.77 2.68
C ARG A 45 1.80 14.05 3.33
N ASN A 46 1.85 14.09 4.65
CA ASN A 46 1.66 15.34 5.39
C ASN A 46 2.96 16.17 5.38
N THR A 47 2.93 17.35 5.94
CA THR A 47 4.08 18.28 6.01
C THR A 47 5.35 17.62 6.54
N PHE A 48 5.26 16.87 7.63
CA PHE A 48 6.40 16.14 8.19
C PHE A 48 6.95 15.09 7.20
N GLY A 49 6.07 14.27 6.62
CA GLY A 49 6.45 13.26 5.63
C GLY A 49 7.10 13.85 4.38
N GLN A 50 6.63 15.00 3.92
CA GLN A 50 7.24 15.73 2.80
C GLN A 50 8.65 16.22 3.14
N ILE A 51 8.83 16.89 4.27
CA ILE A 51 10.15 17.38 4.71
C ILE A 51 11.12 16.21 4.93
N TRP A 52 10.69 15.16 5.65
CA TRP A 52 11.51 14.01 5.95
C TRP A 52 12.01 13.30 4.67
N SER A 53 11.13 13.13 3.70
CA SER A 53 11.46 12.48 2.42
C SER A 53 12.46 13.24 1.56
N GLN A 54 12.61 14.53 1.78
CA GLN A 54 13.53 15.40 1.05
C GLN A 54 14.84 15.63 1.79
N THR A 55 14.86 15.46 3.12
CA THR A 55 16.02 15.84 3.95
C THR A 55 16.73 14.67 4.60
N ALA A 56 16.01 13.64 5.03
CA ALA A 56 16.55 12.52 5.79
C ALA A 56 16.69 11.22 4.95
N TRP A 57 15.86 11.05 3.94
CA TRP A 57 15.84 9.82 3.16
C TRP A 57 16.87 9.76 2.03
N PRO A 58 17.03 10.78 1.15
CA PRO A 58 17.91 10.69 -0.02
C PRO A 58 19.39 10.64 0.33
N GLU A 59 20.21 10.10 -0.58
CA GLU A 59 21.68 10.08 -0.44
C GLU A 59 22.25 11.49 -0.43
N LYS A 60 21.73 12.36 -1.29
CA LYS A 60 22.14 13.77 -1.40
C LYS A 60 20.90 14.65 -1.50
N ARG A 61 21.02 15.85 -0.97
CA ARG A 61 20.05 16.91 -1.21
C ARG A 61 20.58 17.85 -2.29
N ILE A 62 19.78 18.03 -3.35
CA ILE A 62 19.98 19.12 -4.32
C ILE A 62 19.40 20.37 -3.68
N ASP A 63 20.15 21.47 -3.70
CA ASP A 63 19.66 22.73 -3.18
C ASP A 63 18.58 23.30 -4.12
N THR A 64 17.34 23.22 -3.66
CA THR A 64 16.15 23.79 -4.33
C THR A 64 15.49 24.86 -3.47
N GLY A 65 16.22 25.39 -2.46
CA GLY A 65 15.68 26.26 -1.42
C GLY A 65 15.04 25.48 -0.27
N ASP A 66 13.98 26.03 0.31
CA ASP A 66 13.26 25.36 1.39
C ASP A 66 12.60 24.06 0.90
N PRO A 67 12.50 23.05 1.78
CA PRO A 67 11.80 21.82 1.43
C PRO A 67 10.34 22.08 1.02
N TRP A 68 9.91 21.42 -0.03
CA TRP A 68 8.51 21.42 -0.42
C TRP A 68 7.65 20.73 0.65
N THR A 69 6.64 21.42 1.15
CA THR A 69 5.76 20.90 2.22
C THR A 69 4.47 20.28 1.69
N GLY A 70 4.17 20.47 0.42
CA GLY A 70 2.87 20.16 -0.16
C GLY A 70 1.79 21.24 0.13
N GLU A 71 2.05 22.16 1.04
CA GLU A 71 1.06 23.17 1.47
C GLU A 71 1.05 24.37 0.53
N LEU A 72 -0.07 24.60 -0.16
CA LEU A 72 -0.32 25.83 -0.91
C LEU A 72 -0.85 26.94 0.02
N SER A 73 -1.52 26.54 1.09
CA SER A 73 -2.00 27.41 2.16
C SER A 73 -2.35 26.57 3.39
N ARG A 74 -2.74 27.21 4.48
CA ARG A 74 -3.28 26.48 5.66
C ARG A 74 -4.55 25.66 5.35
N TYR A 75 -5.21 25.92 4.21
CA TYR A 75 -6.45 25.26 3.81
C TYR A 75 -6.25 24.20 2.72
N PHE A 76 -5.17 24.27 1.95
CA PHE A 76 -4.97 23.43 0.78
C PHE A 76 -3.58 22.85 0.78
N ALA A 77 -3.49 21.53 0.61
CA ALA A 77 -2.24 20.84 0.36
C ALA A 77 -2.41 19.91 -0.84
N ILE A 78 -1.32 19.76 -1.62
CA ILE A 78 -1.27 18.91 -2.80
C ILE A 78 -0.04 18.00 -2.75
N GLY A 79 -0.12 16.91 -3.46
CA GLY A 79 0.99 16.00 -3.70
C GLY A 79 0.74 15.16 -4.94
N GLY A 80 1.71 14.41 -5.34
CA GLY A 80 1.54 13.54 -6.49
C GLY A 80 2.60 12.46 -6.56
N ASN A 81 2.33 11.44 -7.41
CA ASN A 81 3.27 10.38 -7.71
C ASN A 81 3.17 9.87 -9.14
N LEU A 82 4.31 9.40 -9.65
CA LEU A 82 4.41 8.67 -10.92
C LEU A 82 5.37 7.49 -10.78
N ARG A 83 4.94 6.30 -11.10
CA ARG A 83 5.73 5.09 -11.12
C ARG A 83 5.70 4.47 -12.51
N ALA A 84 6.87 4.26 -13.07
CA ALA A 84 7.04 3.61 -14.35
C ALA A 84 8.10 2.51 -14.23
N SER A 85 7.90 1.41 -14.95
CA SER A 85 8.80 0.28 -14.91
C SER A 85 9.12 -0.27 -16.30
N GLY A 86 10.30 -0.90 -16.40
CA GLY A 86 10.65 -1.83 -17.46
C GLY A 86 10.85 -3.21 -16.83
N SER A 87 10.28 -4.23 -17.43
CA SER A 87 10.34 -5.59 -16.89
C SER A 87 10.66 -6.62 -17.96
N TYR A 88 11.33 -7.70 -17.53
CA TYR A 88 11.51 -8.93 -18.30
C TYR A 88 10.95 -10.08 -17.48
N THR A 89 9.96 -10.76 -18.04
CA THR A 89 9.29 -11.91 -17.42
C THR A 89 9.57 -13.17 -18.22
N HIS A 90 10.10 -14.19 -17.55
CA HIS A 90 10.26 -15.52 -18.11
C HIS A 90 9.27 -16.48 -17.43
N VAL A 91 8.42 -17.12 -18.22
CA VAL A 91 7.48 -18.17 -17.79
C VAL A 91 7.93 -19.47 -18.46
N PRO A 92 8.06 -20.60 -17.72
CA PRO A 92 8.39 -21.89 -18.32
C PRO A 92 7.44 -22.23 -19.49
N ASN A 93 7.97 -22.88 -20.52
CA ASN A 93 7.24 -23.30 -21.72
C ASN A 93 6.53 -22.19 -22.50
N GLN A 94 6.78 -20.91 -22.18
CA GLN A 94 6.17 -19.76 -22.83
C GLN A 94 7.25 -18.81 -23.37
N ARG A 95 6.86 -17.95 -24.30
CA ARG A 95 7.74 -16.90 -24.80
C ARG A 95 7.94 -15.83 -23.73
N SER A 96 9.18 -15.51 -23.42
CA SER A 96 9.52 -14.42 -22.49
C SER A 96 8.96 -13.08 -22.99
N LEU A 97 8.52 -12.26 -22.04
CA LEU A 97 7.91 -10.95 -22.27
C LEU A 97 8.81 -9.84 -21.76
N THR A 98 8.99 -8.81 -22.55
CA THR A 98 9.55 -7.51 -22.11
C THR A 98 8.45 -6.48 -22.19
N ALA A 99 8.24 -5.72 -21.11
CA ALA A 99 7.21 -4.69 -21.03
C ALA A 99 7.79 -3.38 -20.49
N PHE A 100 7.21 -2.26 -20.91
CA PHE A 100 7.37 -0.94 -20.30
C PHE A 100 6.00 -0.45 -19.89
N ASP A 101 5.84 -0.12 -18.63
CA ASP A 101 4.55 0.24 -18.06
C ASP A 101 4.62 1.52 -17.24
N VAL A 102 3.52 2.25 -17.22
CA VAL A 102 3.22 3.22 -16.16
C VAL A 102 2.44 2.48 -15.10
N ASP A 103 3.10 2.13 -13.99
CA ASP A 103 2.48 1.30 -12.93
C ASP A 103 1.42 2.07 -12.16
N ASP A 104 1.69 3.35 -11.86
CA ASP A 104 0.79 4.18 -11.07
C ASP A 104 1.14 5.66 -11.21
N GLY A 105 0.17 6.48 -11.51
CA GLY A 105 0.28 7.93 -11.52
C GLY A 105 -0.90 8.53 -10.77
N ARG A 106 -0.64 9.32 -9.70
CA ARG A 106 -1.67 9.87 -8.83
C ARG A 106 -1.50 11.35 -8.59
N VAL A 107 -2.61 11.98 -8.28
CA VAL A 107 -2.67 13.34 -7.74
C VAL A 107 -3.45 13.31 -6.43
N TYR A 108 -2.96 14.03 -5.44
CA TYR A 108 -3.56 14.13 -4.12
C TYR A 108 -3.98 15.56 -3.83
N LEU A 109 -5.12 15.71 -3.15
CA LEU A 109 -5.60 16.98 -2.66
C LEU A 109 -6.16 16.80 -1.24
N ASP A 110 -5.69 17.63 -0.30
CA ASP A 110 -6.24 17.76 1.05
C ASP A 110 -6.79 19.16 1.24
N VAL A 111 -8.11 19.27 1.38
CA VAL A 111 -8.84 20.53 1.61
C VAL A 111 -9.22 20.61 3.09
N ARG A 112 -8.57 21.46 3.85
CA ARG A 112 -8.77 21.65 5.29
C ARG A 112 -9.78 22.75 5.54
N ALA A 113 -11.07 22.44 5.40
CA ALA A 113 -12.15 23.42 5.58
C ALA A 113 -12.09 24.06 6.98
N ILE A 114 -11.78 23.27 8.01
CA ILE A 114 -11.44 23.73 9.36
C ILE A 114 -10.14 23.05 9.74
N PRO A 115 -8.98 23.74 9.71
CA PRO A 115 -7.70 23.13 10.02
C PRO A 115 -7.73 22.31 11.33
N ASN A 116 -7.16 21.11 11.30
CA ASN A 116 -7.14 20.13 12.40
C ASN A 116 -8.51 19.57 12.83
N ARG A 117 -9.62 19.93 12.18
CA ARG A 117 -10.97 19.46 12.55
C ARG A 117 -11.76 18.85 11.42
N LEU A 118 -11.81 19.52 10.26
CA LEU A 118 -12.58 19.07 9.11
C LEU A 118 -11.74 19.18 7.85
N SER A 119 -11.51 18.04 7.19
CA SER A 119 -10.86 17.98 5.89
C SER A 119 -11.63 17.13 4.90
N LEU A 120 -11.42 17.41 3.61
CA LEU A 120 -11.83 16.61 2.48
C LEU A 120 -10.56 16.15 1.78
N TYR A 121 -10.42 14.86 1.60
CA TYR A 121 -9.25 14.25 0.99
C TYR A 121 -9.61 13.56 -0.31
N PHE A 122 -8.77 13.72 -1.33
CA PHE A 122 -8.90 13.11 -2.64
C PHE A 122 -7.58 12.47 -3.06
N ASP A 123 -7.64 11.23 -3.54
CA ASP A 123 -6.56 10.46 -4.16
C ASP A 123 -7.07 9.94 -5.50
N GLU A 124 -6.61 10.55 -6.57
CA GLU A 124 -7.05 10.25 -7.91
C GLU A 124 -5.90 9.62 -8.70
N ARG A 125 -6.06 8.38 -9.15
CA ARG A 125 -5.15 7.76 -10.11
C ARG A 125 -5.49 8.30 -11.50
N ILE A 126 -4.50 8.90 -12.17
CA ILE A 126 -4.63 9.48 -13.50
C ILE A 126 -3.96 8.64 -14.58
N ALA A 127 -3.12 7.68 -14.21
CA ALA A 127 -2.44 6.73 -15.09
C ALA A 127 -2.14 5.41 -14.35
N PRO A 128 -2.11 4.27 -15.05
CA PRO A 128 -2.51 4.02 -16.42
C PRO A 128 -4.04 3.92 -16.56
N GLY A 129 -4.51 4.00 -17.84
CA GLY A 129 -5.89 3.63 -18.17
C GLY A 129 -6.99 4.62 -17.79
N GLY A 130 -6.65 5.90 -17.57
CA GLY A 130 -7.60 6.97 -17.25
C GLY A 130 -7.79 7.21 -15.75
N SER A 131 -8.66 8.18 -15.42
CA SER A 131 -8.89 8.63 -14.05
C SER A 131 -9.73 7.63 -13.26
N ILE A 132 -9.23 7.24 -12.09
CA ILE A 132 -9.93 6.36 -11.14
C ILE A 132 -9.76 6.93 -9.74
N ASN A 133 -10.88 7.26 -9.10
CA ASN A 133 -10.85 7.69 -7.72
C ASN A 133 -10.44 6.53 -6.79
N ARG A 134 -9.37 6.75 -6.02
CA ARG A 134 -8.87 5.80 -5.04
C ARG A 134 -9.42 6.08 -3.66
N GLU A 135 -9.36 7.33 -3.22
CA GLU A 135 -9.98 7.76 -1.99
C GLU A 135 -10.66 9.11 -2.19
N ALA A 136 -11.87 9.25 -1.68
CA ALA A 136 -12.60 10.52 -1.61
C ALA A 136 -13.45 10.50 -0.35
N TYR A 137 -12.99 11.18 0.69
CA TYR A 137 -13.69 11.18 1.97
C TYR A 137 -13.64 12.52 2.68
N ALA A 138 -14.67 12.76 3.51
CA ALA A 138 -14.64 13.78 4.54
C ALA A 138 -14.11 13.16 5.84
N ARG A 139 -13.24 13.89 6.55
CA ARG A 139 -12.73 13.50 7.86
C ARG A 139 -13.01 14.59 8.88
N VAL A 140 -13.64 14.19 9.99
CA VAL A 140 -13.81 15.02 11.17
C VAL A 140 -12.91 14.49 12.26
N SER A 141 -12.06 15.36 12.85
CA SER A 141 -11.14 15.03 13.95
C SER A 141 -11.49 15.84 15.19
N PHE A 142 -11.35 15.26 16.37
CA PHE A 142 -11.67 15.86 17.66
C PHE A 142 -10.72 15.40 18.75
N ALA A 143 -10.76 16.04 19.93
CA ALA A 143 -9.87 15.80 21.06
C ALA A 143 -8.38 15.83 20.62
N ASP A 144 -7.96 16.97 20.02
CA ASP A 144 -6.61 17.18 19.50
C ASP A 144 -6.17 16.08 18.52
N GLN A 145 -7.05 15.74 17.59
CA GLN A 145 -6.88 14.70 16.57
C GLN A 145 -6.73 13.27 17.11
N ARG A 146 -6.99 13.05 18.39
CA ARG A 146 -6.96 11.70 18.99
C ARG A 146 -8.04 10.80 18.44
N TYR A 147 -9.18 11.33 18.07
CA TYR A 147 -10.29 10.58 17.48
C TYR A 147 -10.66 11.20 16.13
N TYR A 148 -11.09 10.34 15.22
CA TYR A 148 -11.63 10.81 13.95
C TYR A 148 -12.74 9.91 13.43
N VAL A 149 -13.54 10.48 12.54
CA VAL A 149 -14.49 9.76 11.70
C VAL A 149 -14.19 10.14 10.26
N LYS A 150 -14.06 9.16 9.38
CA LYS A 150 -14.02 9.33 7.92
C LYS A 150 -15.30 8.79 7.31
N ALA A 151 -15.84 9.45 6.28
CA ALA A 151 -16.98 8.96 5.51
C ALA A 151 -16.76 9.25 4.03
N GLY A 152 -16.97 8.25 3.18
CA GLY A 152 -16.76 8.32 1.74
C GLY A 152 -16.15 7.05 1.18
N GLN A 153 -15.35 7.18 0.13
CA GLN A 153 -14.55 6.10 -0.45
C GLN A 153 -13.19 6.08 0.22
N LEU A 154 -12.81 4.94 0.78
CA LEU A 154 -11.61 4.80 1.61
C LEU A 154 -10.99 3.41 1.46
N TYR A 155 -9.70 3.30 1.72
CA TYR A 155 -9.04 2.00 1.88
C TYR A 155 -9.37 1.40 3.24
N LEU A 156 -9.64 0.09 3.24
CA LEU A 156 -9.98 -0.65 4.45
C LEU A 156 -8.77 -0.78 5.39
N PRO A 157 -8.94 -0.61 6.69
CA PRO A 157 -7.89 -0.83 7.67
C PRO A 157 -7.66 -2.33 7.89
N PHE A 158 -6.59 -2.87 7.28
CA PHE A 158 -6.22 -4.29 7.38
C PHE A 158 -4.73 -4.48 7.10
N GLY A 159 -4.05 -5.31 7.88
CA GLY A 159 -2.65 -5.70 7.70
C GLY A 159 -1.65 -4.56 7.55
N ILE A 160 -0.56 -4.85 6.87
CA ILE A 160 0.46 -3.89 6.46
C ILE A 160 0.17 -3.41 5.03
N ARG A 161 0.11 -2.11 4.82
CA ARG A 161 -0.03 -1.54 3.46
C ARG A 161 1.32 -1.52 2.76
N LEU A 162 1.64 -2.61 2.06
CA LEU A 162 2.84 -2.72 1.26
C LEU A 162 2.72 -1.88 -0.03
N GLN A 163 3.85 -1.44 -0.55
CA GLN A 163 3.92 -0.81 -1.87
C GLN A 163 3.83 -1.83 -3.01
N ASP A 164 4.28 -3.06 -2.76
CA ASP A 164 4.26 -4.12 -3.76
C ASP A 164 2.85 -4.65 -3.99
N ASP A 165 2.23 -4.25 -5.09
CA ASP A 165 0.89 -4.70 -5.49
C ASP A 165 0.84 -6.20 -5.82
N GLY A 166 1.99 -6.81 -6.14
CA GLY A 166 2.13 -8.24 -6.38
C GLY A 166 2.31 -9.09 -5.12
N ALA A 167 2.37 -8.50 -3.92
CA ALA A 167 2.50 -9.24 -2.67
C ALA A 167 1.29 -10.15 -2.44
N PHE A 168 1.54 -11.41 -2.05
CA PHE A 168 0.45 -12.36 -1.80
C PHE A 168 -0.49 -11.89 -0.71
N THR A 169 0.01 -11.28 0.38
CA THR A 169 -0.82 -10.70 1.43
C THR A 169 -1.83 -9.69 0.89
N ARG A 170 -1.51 -8.97 -0.18
CA ARG A 170 -2.41 -8.00 -0.82
C ARG A 170 -3.30 -8.62 -1.89
N GLN A 171 -2.72 -9.47 -2.76
CA GLN A 171 -3.47 -10.11 -3.84
C GLN A 171 -4.54 -11.05 -3.31
N VAL A 172 -4.21 -11.85 -2.31
CA VAL A 172 -5.11 -12.87 -1.76
C VAL A 172 -6.15 -12.23 -0.84
N THR A 173 -5.79 -11.28 0.01
CA THR A 173 -6.77 -10.59 0.86
C THR A 173 -7.74 -9.74 0.02
N GLY A 174 -7.32 -9.28 -1.16
CA GLY A 174 -8.06 -8.33 -1.97
C GLY A 174 -8.08 -6.92 -1.39
N ILE A 175 -7.48 -6.69 -0.21
CA ILE A 175 -7.34 -5.37 0.41
C ILE A 175 -5.99 -4.79 -0.01
N ASN A 176 -5.98 -4.08 -1.13
CA ASN A 176 -4.79 -3.48 -1.71
C ASN A 176 -5.06 -2.04 -2.17
N PHE A 177 -4.07 -1.35 -2.75
CA PHE A 177 -4.24 0.02 -3.23
C PHE A 177 -5.19 0.18 -4.44
N ALA A 178 -5.71 -0.92 -4.99
CA ALA A 178 -6.64 -0.91 -6.10
C ALA A 178 -8.10 -1.12 -5.70
N THR A 179 -8.37 -1.45 -4.45
CA THR A 179 -9.69 -1.86 -3.95
C THR A 179 -10.17 -1.04 -2.75
N PRO A 180 -10.38 0.29 -2.91
CA PRO A 180 -11.07 1.09 -1.89
C PRO A 180 -12.56 0.71 -1.86
N ASP A 181 -13.23 0.97 -0.73
CA ASP A 181 -14.67 0.75 -0.63
C ASP A 181 -15.38 1.96 0.01
N ARG A 182 -16.69 2.03 -0.10
CA ARG A 182 -17.51 3.15 0.36
C ARG A 182 -18.15 2.85 1.69
N GLY A 183 -17.94 3.75 2.66
CA GLY A 183 -18.48 3.59 3.99
C GLY A 183 -17.99 4.62 4.99
N VAL A 184 -17.92 4.20 6.24
CA VAL A 184 -17.50 5.03 7.38
C VAL A 184 -16.39 4.30 8.14
N GLU A 185 -15.37 5.04 8.56
CA GLU A 185 -14.30 4.56 9.44
C GLU A 185 -14.22 5.42 10.70
N PHE A 186 -14.09 4.77 11.83
CA PHE A 186 -13.80 5.37 13.14
C PHE A 186 -12.36 5.05 13.50
N GLY A 187 -11.63 6.04 13.99
CA GLY A 187 -10.24 5.84 14.37
C GLY A 187 -9.86 6.50 15.68
N ILE A 188 -8.89 5.86 16.34
CA ILE A 188 -8.25 6.33 17.56
C ILE A 188 -6.76 6.41 17.32
N GLU A 189 -6.18 7.60 17.54
CA GLU A 189 -4.76 7.89 17.39
C GLU A 189 -4.20 8.41 18.72
N THR A 190 -3.33 7.64 19.35
CA THR A 190 -2.57 8.07 20.53
C THR A 190 -1.08 8.08 20.24
N ALA A 191 -0.23 8.41 21.20
CA ALA A 191 1.21 8.40 21.00
C ALA A 191 1.74 7.05 20.48
N GLN A 192 1.23 5.93 21.00
CA GLN A 192 1.71 4.59 20.66
C GLN A 192 0.66 3.70 19.98
N TRP A 193 -0.63 4.01 20.07
CA TRP A 193 -1.69 3.16 19.58
C TRP A 193 -2.42 3.79 18.41
N THR A 194 -2.74 2.96 17.42
CA THR A 194 -3.72 3.24 16.36
C THR A 194 -4.78 2.14 16.44
N ALA A 195 -6.06 2.52 16.45
CA ALA A 195 -7.16 1.59 16.32
C ALA A 195 -8.15 2.13 15.29
N GLN A 196 -8.64 1.27 14.41
CA GLN A 196 -9.52 1.63 13.30
C GLN A 196 -10.63 0.59 13.17
N LEU A 197 -11.84 1.05 12.88
CA LEU A 197 -13.00 0.23 12.57
C LEU A 197 -13.73 0.83 11.39
N ALA A 198 -13.85 0.10 10.30
CA ALA A 198 -14.58 0.51 9.10
C ALA A 198 -15.82 -0.37 8.89
N ILE A 199 -16.90 0.26 8.44
CA ILE A 199 -18.13 -0.37 7.98
C ILE A 199 -18.37 0.12 6.55
N THR A 200 -18.37 -0.80 5.58
CA THR A 200 -18.42 -0.47 4.16
C THR A 200 -19.42 -1.36 3.40
N ASN A 201 -19.59 -1.07 2.12
CA ASN A 201 -20.53 -1.85 1.29
C ASN A 201 -20.05 -3.27 0.95
N GLY A 202 -18.73 -3.55 0.99
CA GLY A 202 -18.16 -4.82 0.57
C GLY A 202 -18.12 -5.02 -0.95
N THR A 203 -18.14 -3.94 -1.72
CA THR A 203 -18.25 -3.98 -3.18
C THR A 203 -17.00 -3.45 -3.90
N ALA A 204 -15.91 -3.21 -3.15
CA ALA A 204 -14.66 -2.66 -3.68
C ALA A 204 -14.89 -1.38 -4.51
N GLY A 205 -15.74 -0.47 -4.01
CA GLY A 205 -16.11 0.77 -4.69
C GLY A 205 -17.18 0.63 -5.77
N GLY A 206 -17.67 -0.56 -6.03
CA GLY A 206 -18.80 -0.83 -6.93
C GLY A 206 -20.15 -0.33 -6.39
N PRO A 207 -21.26 -0.54 -7.15
CA PRO A 207 -22.59 -0.21 -6.70
C PRO A 207 -22.95 -0.96 -5.41
N ALA A 208 -23.66 -0.29 -4.50
CA ALA A 208 -24.16 -0.93 -3.30
C ALA A 208 -25.15 -2.07 -3.65
N THR A 209 -25.06 -3.18 -2.93
CA THR A 209 -25.98 -4.31 -3.05
C THR A 209 -26.99 -4.28 -1.90
N PRO A 210 -28.19 -4.90 -2.05
CA PRO A 210 -29.13 -5.08 -0.95
C PRO A 210 -28.64 -6.06 0.12
N ASN A 211 -27.55 -6.77 -0.16
CA ASN A 211 -26.94 -7.76 0.72
C ASN A 211 -26.18 -7.10 1.87
N GLY A 212 -25.51 -7.89 2.69
CA GLY A 212 -24.79 -7.48 3.89
C GLY A 212 -23.78 -6.35 3.72
N LYS A 213 -22.94 -6.19 4.71
CA LYS A 213 -21.89 -5.17 4.80
C LYS A 213 -20.56 -5.83 5.08
N GLN A 214 -19.49 -5.07 4.81
CA GLN A 214 -18.15 -5.44 5.20
C GLN A 214 -17.73 -4.67 6.46
N PHE A 215 -17.14 -5.38 7.40
CA PHE A 215 -16.55 -4.84 8.61
C PHE A 215 -15.05 -5.08 8.58
N SER A 216 -14.26 -4.06 8.83
CA SER A 216 -12.81 -4.20 8.92
C SER A 216 -12.30 -3.48 10.17
N ALA A 217 -11.51 -4.17 10.97
CA ALA A 217 -10.92 -3.63 12.18
C ALA A 217 -9.41 -3.86 12.17
N ARG A 218 -8.65 -2.89 12.67
CA ARG A 218 -7.21 -2.96 12.80
C ARG A 218 -6.77 -2.27 14.08
N VAL A 219 -5.89 -2.91 14.82
CA VAL A 219 -5.24 -2.31 15.98
C VAL A 219 -3.74 -2.52 15.89
N GLU A 220 -2.98 -1.50 16.27
CA GLU A 220 -1.53 -1.53 16.24
C GLU A 220 -0.93 -0.75 17.40
N ARG A 221 0.14 -1.30 17.98
CA ARG A 221 1.02 -0.58 18.90
C ARG A 221 2.37 -0.34 18.25
N VAL A 222 2.88 0.88 18.36
CA VAL A 222 4.18 1.28 17.81
C VAL A 222 5.05 1.83 18.93
N THR A 223 6.29 1.36 18.96
CA THR A 223 7.37 1.83 19.83
C THR A 223 8.60 2.20 18.99
N PRO A 224 9.63 2.83 19.56
CA PRO A 224 10.84 3.17 18.79
C PRO A 224 11.60 1.99 18.18
N ARG A 225 11.38 0.76 18.64
CA ARG A 225 12.11 -0.43 18.16
C ARG A 225 11.26 -1.50 17.54
N TRP A 226 9.98 -1.55 17.88
CA TRP A 226 9.06 -2.57 17.39
C TRP A 226 7.66 -2.03 17.23
N ARG A 227 6.92 -2.65 16.37
CA ARG A 227 5.48 -2.50 16.19
C ARG A 227 4.83 -3.86 16.12
N ALA A 228 3.59 -3.99 16.56
CA ALA A 228 2.79 -5.19 16.40
C ALA A 228 1.33 -4.82 16.33
N GLY A 229 0.57 -5.59 15.59
CA GLY A 229 -0.85 -5.37 15.41
C GLY A 229 -1.58 -6.61 14.93
N ALA A 230 -2.91 -6.47 14.91
CA ALA A 230 -3.82 -7.47 14.38
C ALA A 230 -4.94 -6.78 13.61
N SER A 231 -5.52 -7.52 12.68
CA SER A 231 -6.66 -7.06 11.90
C SER A 231 -7.69 -8.17 11.74
N PHE A 232 -8.92 -7.76 11.54
CA PHE A 232 -10.04 -8.65 11.25
C PHE A 232 -10.88 -8.02 10.14
N ASN A 233 -11.33 -8.85 9.20
CA ASN A 233 -12.28 -8.44 8.17
C ASN A 233 -13.37 -9.49 8.05
N PHE A 234 -14.61 -9.04 7.93
CA PHE A 234 -15.77 -9.87 7.65
C PHE A 234 -16.60 -9.21 6.54
N ASP A 235 -16.81 -9.93 5.47
CA ASP A 235 -17.60 -9.48 4.33
C ASP A 235 -18.78 -10.42 4.11
N ASP A 236 -19.98 -9.86 4.18
CA ASP A 236 -21.27 -10.56 3.95
C ASP A 236 -22.05 -9.92 2.77
N SER A 237 -21.36 -9.18 1.91
CA SER A 237 -21.97 -8.42 0.81
C SER A 237 -22.32 -9.28 -0.41
N SER A 238 -21.59 -10.38 -0.64
CA SER A 238 -21.74 -11.26 -1.81
C SER A 238 -22.52 -12.51 -1.43
N LYS A 239 -23.84 -12.40 -1.28
CA LYS A 239 -24.70 -13.55 -0.93
C LYS A 239 -25.09 -14.35 -2.15
N GLY A 240 -24.93 -15.65 -2.05
CA GLY A 240 -25.40 -16.64 -3.04
C GLY A 240 -25.73 -17.94 -2.33
N THR A 241 -26.34 -18.86 -3.07
CA THR A 241 -26.63 -20.21 -2.57
C THR A 241 -26.29 -21.22 -3.66
N THR A 242 -25.55 -22.29 -3.29
CA THR A 242 -25.30 -23.40 -4.22
C THR A 242 -26.59 -24.15 -4.56
N ALA A 243 -26.55 -24.96 -5.62
CA ALA A 243 -27.67 -25.86 -5.98
C ALA A 243 -28.01 -26.86 -4.84
N THR A 244 -27.11 -27.12 -3.93
CA THR A 244 -27.27 -27.96 -2.75
C THR A 244 -27.72 -27.21 -1.49
N GLY A 245 -28.03 -25.93 -1.60
CA GLY A 245 -28.54 -25.10 -0.49
C GLY A 245 -27.46 -24.53 0.45
N ILE A 246 -26.19 -24.63 0.08
CA ILE A 246 -25.10 -24.05 0.88
C ILE A 246 -25.02 -22.55 0.60
N GLU A 247 -25.03 -21.72 1.64
CA GLU A 247 -24.80 -20.28 1.51
C GLU A 247 -23.37 -19.99 1.06
N LEU A 248 -23.26 -19.20 0.00
CA LEU A 248 -22.01 -18.64 -0.53
C LEU A 248 -21.95 -17.14 -0.25
N GLY A 249 -20.77 -16.57 -0.35
CA GLY A 249 -20.57 -15.14 -0.36
C GLY A 249 -20.09 -14.53 0.95
N LYS A 250 -19.88 -15.32 2.00
CA LYS A 250 -19.25 -14.86 3.23
C LYS A 250 -17.75 -15.05 3.15
N ARG A 251 -17.00 -14.02 3.54
CA ARG A 251 -15.55 -14.08 3.65
C ARG A 251 -15.11 -13.52 4.99
N GLN A 252 -14.26 -14.25 5.70
CA GLN A 252 -13.66 -13.84 6.95
C GLN A 252 -12.16 -13.91 6.85
N MET A 253 -11.48 -12.86 7.29
CA MET A 253 -10.02 -12.78 7.30
C MET A 253 -9.54 -12.37 8.67
N GLN A 254 -8.50 -13.04 9.14
CA GLN A 254 -7.79 -12.75 10.38
C GLN A 254 -6.34 -12.50 10.02
N ASN A 255 -5.74 -11.51 10.64
CA ASN A 255 -4.39 -11.08 10.33
C ASN A 255 -3.64 -10.73 11.61
N VAL A 256 -2.36 -11.08 11.64
CA VAL A 256 -1.39 -10.59 12.62
C VAL A 256 -0.15 -10.09 11.91
N PHE A 257 0.43 -9.01 12.40
CA PHE A 257 1.62 -8.44 11.83
C PHE A 257 2.54 -7.84 12.88
N ALA A 258 3.83 -7.79 12.56
CA ALA A 258 4.82 -7.14 13.40
C ALA A 258 5.93 -6.51 12.57
N GLY A 259 6.64 -5.57 13.18
CA GLY A 259 7.88 -5.00 12.66
C GLY A 259 8.90 -4.83 13.79
N LEU A 260 10.17 -5.05 13.49
CA LEU A 260 11.25 -4.95 14.45
C LEU A 260 12.46 -4.26 13.81
N ARG A 261 13.08 -3.33 14.54
CA ARG A 261 14.34 -2.72 14.13
C ARG A 261 15.50 -3.36 14.85
N THR A 262 16.46 -3.91 14.10
CA THR A 262 17.73 -4.45 14.61
C THR A 262 18.90 -3.75 13.92
N GLY A 263 19.42 -2.69 14.56
CA GLY A 263 20.46 -1.85 13.95
C GLY A 263 19.99 -1.19 12.64
N PRO A 264 20.67 -1.46 11.50
CA PRO A 264 20.28 -0.89 10.20
C PRO A 264 19.19 -1.71 9.48
N VAL A 265 18.73 -2.84 10.07
CA VAL A 265 17.73 -3.71 9.44
C VAL A 265 16.37 -3.50 10.08
N ALA A 266 15.36 -3.26 9.24
CA ALA A 266 13.96 -3.34 9.60
C ALA A 266 13.39 -4.69 9.13
N TRP A 267 12.74 -5.39 10.03
CA TRP A 267 12.03 -6.64 9.76
C TRP A 267 10.54 -6.36 9.74
N LEU A 268 9.83 -6.94 8.79
CA LEU A 268 8.37 -6.99 8.72
C LEU A 268 7.93 -8.43 8.60
N VAL A 269 6.87 -8.78 9.32
CA VAL A 269 6.21 -10.07 9.21
C VAL A 269 4.70 -9.86 9.19
N GLU A 270 4.02 -10.65 8.38
CA GLU A 270 2.55 -10.64 8.28
C GLU A 270 2.07 -12.07 8.05
N GLY A 271 0.95 -12.43 8.67
CA GLY A 271 0.28 -13.71 8.46
C GLY A 271 -1.22 -13.51 8.41
N ASP A 272 -1.85 -14.10 7.38
CA ASP A 272 -3.29 -14.04 7.16
C ASP A 272 -3.88 -15.44 7.16
N TYR A 273 -5.02 -15.60 7.82
CA TYR A 273 -5.88 -16.77 7.72
C TYR A 273 -7.24 -16.35 7.19
N ILE A 274 -7.69 -17.00 6.12
CA ILE A 274 -8.87 -16.61 5.36
C ILE A 274 -9.81 -17.80 5.26
N ILE A 275 -11.07 -17.59 5.60
CA ILE A 275 -12.18 -18.50 5.30
C ILE A 275 -12.98 -17.83 4.19
N ASP A 276 -12.96 -18.41 3.00
CA ASP A 276 -13.55 -17.84 1.80
C ASP A 276 -14.64 -18.77 1.24
N ASN A 277 -15.88 -18.35 1.43
CA ASN A 277 -17.06 -19.07 0.91
C ASN A 277 -17.62 -18.41 -0.36
N THR A 278 -16.88 -17.53 -1.02
CA THR A 278 -17.41 -16.77 -2.16
C THR A 278 -17.58 -17.64 -3.42
N LEU A 279 -16.75 -18.65 -3.61
CA LEU A 279 -16.77 -19.56 -4.75
C LEU A 279 -16.89 -21.03 -4.35
N VAL A 280 -16.13 -21.44 -3.33
CA VAL A 280 -16.07 -22.82 -2.83
C VAL A 280 -16.41 -22.82 -1.34
N PRO A 281 -17.36 -23.63 -0.88
CA PRO A 281 -17.72 -23.69 0.52
C PRO A 281 -16.53 -24.07 1.40
N ASN A 282 -16.34 -23.32 2.50
CA ASN A 282 -15.34 -23.55 3.53
C ASN A 282 -13.87 -23.61 3.04
N ARG A 283 -13.55 -22.98 1.89
CA ARG A 283 -12.16 -22.89 1.46
C ARG A 283 -11.36 -22.07 2.48
N LYS A 284 -10.29 -22.66 2.97
CA LYS A 284 -9.38 -22.03 3.93
C LYS A 284 -8.07 -21.73 3.24
N GLN A 285 -7.58 -20.53 3.41
CA GLN A 285 -6.34 -20.05 2.78
C GLN A 285 -5.41 -19.49 3.85
N THR A 286 -4.12 -19.66 3.63
CA THR A 286 -3.08 -19.08 4.50
C THR A 286 -2.10 -18.29 3.67
N VAL A 287 -1.76 -17.09 4.13
CA VAL A 287 -0.76 -16.23 3.49
C VAL A 287 0.26 -15.81 4.53
N GLY A 288 1.52 -15.78 4.15
CA GLY A 288 2.60 -15.34 5.01
C GLY A 288 3.58 -14.43 4.26
N LEU A 289 4.17 -13.47 4.96
CA LEU A 289 5.21 -12.58 4.46
C LEU A 289 6.27 -12.38 5.52
N VAL A 290 7.52 -12.46 5.12
CA VAL A 290 8.70 -12.01 5.88
C VAL A 290 9.52 -11.11 4.98
N GLU A 291 9.81 -9.90 5.46
CA GLU A 291 10.62 -8.92 4.74
C GLU A 291 11.76 -8.42 5.64
N ALA A 292 12.96 -8.31 5.07
CA ALA A 292 14.13 -7.73 5.70
C ALA A 292 14.64 -6.58 4.84
N ASP A 293 14.63 -5.37 5.40
CA ASP A 293 15.06 -4.15 4.74
C ASP A 293 16.34 -3.64 5.40
N TRP A 294 17.44 -3.77 4.70
CA TRP A 294 18.75 -3.36 5.18
C TRP A 294 19.11 -1.98 4.61
N ARG A 295 19.14 -0.97 5.48
CA ARG A 295 19.66 0.35 5.15
C ARG A 295 21.18 0.28 5.03
N LEU A 296 21.69 0.22 3.79
CA LEU A 296 23.12 0.16 3.50
C LEU A 296 23.82 1.49 3.86
N ARG A 297 23.19 2.58 3.44
CA ARG A 297 23.57 3.98 3.71
C ARG A 297 22.39 4.90 3.41
N PRO A 298 22.44 6.21 3.75
CA PRO A 298 21.38 7.15 3.32
C PRO A 298 21.07 7.01 1.83
N GLY A 299 19.81 6.96 1.49
CA GLY A 299 19.32 6.80 0.13
C GLY A 299 19.46 5.40 -0.47
N GLN A 300 20.03 4.42 0.22
CA GLN A 300 20.21 3.06 -0.31
C GLN A 300 19.69 2.00 0.66
N ASN A 301 18.83 1.16 0.14
CA ASN A 301 18.21 0.06 0.87
C ASN A 301 18.27 -1.22 0.06
N LEU A 302 18.48 -2.34 0.72
CA LEU A 302 18.39 -3.68 0.13
C LEU A 302 17.26 -4.43 0.81
N LYS A 303 16.26 -4.80 0.04
CA LYS A 303 15.04 -5.47 0.49
C LYS A 303 15.07 -6.93 0.07
N LEU A 304 14.88 -7.83 1.02
CA LEU A 304 14.67 -9.26 0.83
C LEU A 304 13.26 -9.60 1.29
N THR A 305 12.47 -10.25 0.46
CA THR A 305 11.11 -10.66 0.81
C THR A 305 10.93 -12.14 0.50
N ALA A 306 10.36 -12.88 1.44
CA ALA A 306 9.89 -14.25 1.27
C ALA A 306 8.38 -14.29 1.58
N GLU A 307 7.61 -14.89 0.71
CA GLU A 307 6.16 -15.02 0.86
C GLU A 307 5.72 -16.44 0.58
N TYR A 308 4.66 -16.83 1.25
CA TYR A 308 3.99 -18.10 1.15
C TYR A 308 2.50 -17.90 0.94
N PHE A 309 1.89 -18.67 0.07
CA PHE A 309 0.46 -18.71 -0.15
C PHE A 309 -0.02 -20.14 -0.33
N ASP A 310 -0.94 -20.56 0.52
CA ASP A 310 -1.67 -21.81 0.42
C ASP A 310 -3.11 -21.50 0.02
N PRO A 311 -3.53 -21.82 -1.20
CA PRO A 311 -4.85 -21.47 -1.71
C PRO A 311 -5.98 -22.32 -1.14
N ASP A 312 -5.67 -23.53 -0.63
CA ASP A 312 -6.64 -24.38 0.07
C ASP A 312 -5.91 -25.33 1.04
N THR A 313 -5.87 -25.01 2.33
CA THR A 313 -5.19 -25.81 3.36
C THR A 313 -5.70 -27.26 3.49
N ASP A 314 -6.82 -27.60 2.87
CA ASP A 314 -7.35 -28.97 2.83
C ASP A 314 -6.81 -29.75 1.60
N VAL A 315 -6.03 -29.09 0.70
CA VAL A 315 -5.37 -29.68 -0.48
C VAL A 315 -3.85 -29.69 -0.28
N SER A 316 -3.21 -30.82 -0.48
CA SER A 316 -1.76 -30.94 -0.30
C SER A 316 -0.99 -30.52 -1.57
N ASN A 317 0.13 -29.81 -1.40
CA ASN A 317 1.08 -29.42 -2.46
C ASN A 317 0.51 -28.46 -3.53
N ASP A 318 -0.41 -27.59 -3.17
CA ASP A 318 -0.95 -26.55 -4.05
C ASP A 318 -0.45 -25.13 -3.69
N TYR A 319 0.44 -25.04 -2.70
CA TYR A 319 1.02 -23.79 -2.23
C TYR A 319 1.95 -23.14 -3.27
N GLN A 320 2.17 -21.85 -3.08
CA GLN A 320 3.04 -21.02 -3.87
C GLN A 320 4.00 -20.25 -2.96
N ASP A 321 5.24 -20.13 -3.40
CA ASP A 321 6.27 -19.32 -2.78
C ASP A 321 6.68 -18.16 -3.70
N ARG A 322 7.07 -17.04 -3.09
CA ARG A 322 7.67 -15.93 -3.81
C ARG A 322 8.89 -15.40 -3.06
N PHE A 323 10.01 -15.29 -3.75
CA PHE A 323 11.22 -14.67 -3.24
C PHE A 323 11.57 -13.44 -4.06
N SER A 324 11.89 -12.33 -3.38
CA SER A 324 12.26 -11.08 -4.03
C SER A 324 13.53 -10.51 -3.42
N LEU A 325 14.40 -9.98 -4.29
CA LEU A 325 15.53 -9.14 -3.92
C LEU A 325 15.41 -7.83 -4.68
N VAL A 326 15.34 -6.72 -3.94
CA VAL A 326 15.18 -5.39 -4.53
C VAL A 326 16.22 -4.44 -3.93
N TRP A 327 17.01 -3.80 -4.77
CA TRP A 327 17.82 -2.66 -4.40
C TRP A 327 17.05 -1.38 -4.69
N GLU A 328 16.96 -0.51 -3.69
CA GLU A 328 16.30 0.77 -3.75
C GLU A 328 17.33 1.88 -3.59
N TYR A 329 17.30 2.84 -4.48
CA TYR A 329 18.21 3.96 -4.48
C TYR A 329 17.48 5.29 -4.66
N THR A 330 17.60 6.17 -3.68
CA THR A 330 17.07 7.53 -3.69
C THR A 330 18.25 8.49 -3.78
N PRO A 331 18.72 8.82 -5.01
CA PRO A 331 19.94 9.64 -5.21
C PRO A 331 19.78 11.05 -4.67
N PHE A 332 18.62 11.62 -4.84
CA PHE A 332 18.24 12.96 -4.37
C PHE A 332 16.75 13.00 -4.03
N GLN A 333 16.30 14.08 -3.41
CA GLN A 333 14.88 14.28 -3.14
C GLN A 333 14.06 14.16 -4.44
N PHE A 334 12.82 13.69 -4.32
CA PHE A 334 11.85 13.52 -5.39
C PHE A 334 12.09 12.34 -6.37
N ALA A 335 13.15 11.54 -6.25
CA ALA A 335 13.40 10.43 -7.16
C ALA A 335 13.93 9.18 -6.46
N GLN A 336 13.35 8.03 -6.80
CA GLN A 336 13.81 6.71 -6.35
C GLN A 336 13.92 5.78 -7.56
N LEU A 337 15.03 5.05 -7.65
CA LEU A 337 15.24 3.93 -8.56
C LEU A 337 15.10 2.63 -7.75
N ARG A 338 14.41 1.65 -8.32
CA ARG A 338 14.31 0.29 -7.79
C ARG A 338 14.74 -0.69 -8.88
N VAL A 339 15.63 -1.60 -8.53
CA VAL A 339 16.05 -2.69 -9.41
C VAL A 339 15.85 -3.99 -8.64
N GLY A 340 15.15 -4.93 -9.23
CA GLY A 340 14.81 -6.15 -8.49
C GLY A 340 14.64 -7.38 -9.35
N VAL A 341 14.74 -8.52 -8.67
CA VAL A 341 14.43 -9.84 -9.20
C VAL A 341 13.39 -10.50 -8.32
N ARG A 342 12.47 -11.23 -8.93
CA ARG A 342 11.46 -12.04 -8.25
C ARG A 342 11.43 -13.43 -8.85
N ASN A 343 11.34 -14.42 -7.99
CA ASN A 343 11.13 -15.81 -8.37
C ASN A 343 9.84 -16.31 -7.73
N TYR A 344 8.98 -16.87 -8.54
CA TYR A 344 7.75 -17.53 -8.10
C TYR A 344 7.92 -19.02 -8.29
N ASP A 345 7.47 -19.80 -7.34
CA ASP A 345 7.45 -21.24 -7.34
C ASP A 345 6.07 -21.74 -6.88
N GLY A 346 5.46 -22.60 -7.65
CA GLY A 346 4.12 -23.14 -7.39
C GLY A 346 3.95 -24.51 -8.03
N ILE A 347 2.72 -24.91 -8.28
CA ILE A 347 2.43 -26.23 -8.84
C ILE A 347 3.02 -26.38 -10.26
N PRO A 348 3.65 -27.52 -10.58
CA PRO A 348 4.28 -27.74 -11.90
C PRO A 348 3.30 -27.68 -13.09
N GLN A 349 2.00 -27.85 -12.84
CA GLN A 349 0.95 -27.81 -13.86
C GLN A 349 0.54 -26.39 -14.25
N ASN A 350 1.01 -25.36 -13.54
CA ASN A 350 0.70 -23.97 -13.81
C ASN A 350 1.97 -23.16 -14.03
N ASP A 351 2.37 -23.00 -15.28
CA ASP A 351 3.58 -22.28 -15.68
C ASP A 351 3.60 -20.82 -15.15
N LEU A 352 2.44 -20.18 -15.03
CA LEU A 352 2.34 -18.79 -14.54
C LEU A 352 2.71 -18.65 -13.05
N GLN A 353 2.61 -19.72 -12.27
CA GLN A 353 3.05 -19.76 -10.88
C GLN A 353 4.56 -20.01 -10.73
N ASN A 354 5.27 -20.30 -11.84
CA ASN A 354 6.68 -20.66 -11.88
C ASN A 354 7.49 -19.64 -12.70
N GLN A 355 7.16 -18.38 -12.56
CA GLN A 355 7.76 -17.30 -13.36
C GLN A 355 8.95 -16.63 -12.64
N ARG A 356 9.83 -16.05 -13.46
CA ARG A 356 10.94 -15.20 -13.02
C ARG A 356 10.80 -13.82 -13.62
N LEU A 357 10.90 -12.80 -12.77
CA LEU A 357 10.75 -11.41 -13.16
C LEU A 357 12.03 -10.64 -12.79
N VAL A 358 12.56 -9.88 -13.73
CA VAL A 358 13.56 -8.84 -13.49
C VAL A 358 12.93 -7.51 -13.85
N PHE A 359 13.11 -6.49 -13.00
CA PHE A 359 12.53 -5.18 -13.26
C PHE A 359 13.44 -4.04 -12.85
N VAL A 360 13.26 -2.93 -13.54
CA VAL A 360 13.77 -1.62 -13.19
C VAL A 360 12.56 -0.69 -13.08
N GLN A 361 12.45 0.02 -11.98
CA GLN A 361 11.33 0.92 -11.74
C GLN A 361 11.84 2.28 -11.27
N VAL A 362 11.32 3.32 -11.85
CA VAL A 362 11.56 4.71 -11.45
C VAL A 362 10.32 5.22 -10.75
N ASN A 363 10.53 5.72 -9.54
CA ASN A 363 9.50 6.40 -8.77
C ASN A 363 9.86 7.86 -8.64
N GLY A 364 8.91 8.64 -8.95
CA GLY A 364 9.07 10.01 -8.70
C GLY A 364 7.96 10.61 -7.82
N TYR A 365 8.16 11.76 -7.03
CA TYR A 365 7.24 12.25 -6.00
C TYR A 365 7.44 13.70 -5.57
N PHE A 366 6.35 14.33 -5.18
CA PHE A 366 6.36 15.68 -4.59
C PHE A 366 5.25 15.86 -3.53
#